data_1b0a2846f425e93588691cb5d3455c1e
#
_entry.id   1b0a2846f425e93588691cb5d3455c1e
#
_cell.length_a   1.000
_cell.length_b   1.000
_cell.length_c   1.000
_cell.angle_alpha   90.00
_cell.angle_beta   90.00
_cell.angle_gamma   90.00
#
_symmetry.space_group_name_H-M   'P 1'
#
loop_
_entity.id
_entity.type
_entity.pdbx_description
1 polymer ?
#
loop_
_entity_poly.entity_id
_entity_poly.type
_entity_poly.pdbx_seq_one_letter_code
_entity_poly.pdbx_strand_id
1 'polypeptide(L)'
;MNSFTETLANVLQRIDDVVWGPVMLLLLVGTGIFLTIKTKALCWRNLPYAIKSVLSKEARQKKGDGDVSPFSALTTALAATIGTGNIVGVATAMVSGGPGALVWMWLSAAFGITSKFSECMLAIKYREVNDKGEMSGGPMYTMKKAFRHKKTGAIMGWLFALFAVIASFGIG
;
A
#
# COMPACT_ATOMS: atom_id res chain seq x y z
N MET A 1 12.39 35.20 -3.48
CA MET A 1 11.34 34.23 -3.13
C MET A 1 10.45 34.88 -2.08
N ASN A 2 9.14 34.80 -2.17
CA ASN A 2 8.26 35.54 -1.24
C ASN A 2 8.30 34.89 0.16
N SER A 3 8.37 35.69 1.23
CA SER A 3 8.34 35.25 2.63
C SER A 3 7.22 34.22 2.94
N PHE A 4 6.10 34.31 2.23
CA PHE A 4 5.00 33.35 2.32
C PHE A 4 5.37 31.96 1.83
N THR A 5 6.08 31.84 0.70
CA THR A 5 6.50 30.53 0.15
C THR A 5 7.52 29.83 1.04
N GLU A 6 8.40 30.58 1.67
CA GLU A 6 9.38 30.05 2.64
C GLU A 6 8.70 29.56 3.92
N THR A 7 7.74 30.34 4.44
CA THR A 7 6.97 29.94 5.62
C THR A 7 6.17 28.67 5.32
N LEU A 8 5.51 28.61 4.16
CA LEU A 8 4.75 27.42 3.75
C LEU A 8 5.66 26.19 3.60
N ALA A 9 6.80 26.33 2.95
CA ALA A 9 7.77 25.26 2.79
C ALA A 9 8.27 24.73 4.16
N ASN A 10 8.58 25.62 5.09
CA ASN A 10 9.02 25.25 6.44
C ASN A 10 7.93 24.52 7.23
N VAL A 11 6.67 24.92 7.09
CA VAL A 11 5.55 24.24 7.74
C VAL A 11 5.35 22.85 7.16
N LEU A 12 5.36 22.73 5.83
CA LEU A 12 5.25 21.43 5.15
C LEU A 12 6.40 20.49 5.52
N GLN A 13 7.63 21.01 5.57
CA GLN A 13 8.79 20.21 6.00
C GLN A 13 8.65 19.70 7.43
N ARG A 14 8.19 20.53 8.37
CA ARG A 14 7.96 20.10 9.75
C ARG A 14 6.86 19.01 9.83
N ILE A 15 5.81 19.12 9.04
CA ILE A 15 4.76 18.10 8.97
C ILE A 15 5.35 16.80 8.42
N ASP A 16 6.14 16.87 7.37
CA ASP A 16 6.82 15.73 6.75
C ASP A 16 7.74 15.03 7.75
N ASP A 17 8.60 15.78 8.46
CA ASP A 17 9.52 15.25 9.47
C ASP A 17 8.79 14.53 10.63
N VAL A 18 7.61 15.02 11.02
CA VAL A 18 6.77 14.38 12.04
C VAL A 18 6.10 13.12 11.50
N VAL A 19 5.53 13.21 10.31
CA VAL A 19 4.78 12.09 9.68
C VAL A 19 5.74 10.94 9.33
N TRP A 20 6.91 11.22 8.76
CA TRP A 20 7.92 10.21 8.42
C TRP A 20 8.95 9.97 9.52
N GLY A 21 8.68 10.48 10.71
CA GLY A 21 9.54 10.29 11.88
C GLY A 21 9.57 8.85 12.40
N PRO A 22 10.36 8.60 13.46
CA PRO A 22 10.55 7.27 14.04
C PRO A 22 9.26 6.55 14.41
N VAL A 23 8.23 7.30 14.82
CA VAL A 23 6.93 6.73 15.21
C VAL A 23 6.25 6.03 14.04
N MET A 24 6.20 6.68 12.87
CA MET A 24 5.61 6.07 11.67
C MET A 24 6.41 4.86 11.21
N LEU A 25 7.74 4.94 11.22
CA LEU A 25 8.61 3.82 10.86
C LEU A 25 8.39 2.62 11.79
N LEU A 26 8.31 2.84 13.10
CA LEU A 26 7.99 1.79 14.07
C LEU A 26 6.61 1.20 13.85
N LEU A 27 5.61 2.02 13.54
CA LEU A 27 4.26 1.54 13.23
C LEU A 27 4.23 0.69 11.96
N LEU A 28 4.91 1.12 10.88
CA LEU A 28 4.95 0.39 9.62
C LEU A 28 5.66 -0.97 9.78
N VAL A 29 6.87 -0.96 10.31
CA VAL A 29 7.66 -2.18 10.51
C VAL A 29 7.02 -3.07 11.57
N GLY A 30 6.57 -2.49 12.69
CA GLY A 30 5.91 -3.20 13.78
C GLY A 30 4.61 -3.88 13.34
N THR A 31 3.80 -3.20 12.53
CA THR A 31 2.60 -3.81 11.93
C THR A 31 2.96 -4.97 11.01
N GLY A 32 4.00 -4.83 10.19
CA GLY A 32 4.50 -5.89 9.32
C GLY A 32 4.96 -7.12 10.12
N ILE A 33 5.73 -6.92 11.16
CA ILE A 33 6.19 -7.99 12.07
C ILE A 33 4.99 -8.65 12.77
N PHE A 34 4.10 -7.86 13.36
CA PHE A 34 2.90 -8.35 14.04
C PHE A 34 2.04 -9.22 13.11
N LEU A 35 1.77 -8.75 11.90
CA LEU A 35 0.99 -9.51 10.93
C LEU A 35 1.72 -10.77 10.47
N THR A 36 3.03 -10.71 10.29
CA THR A 36 3.84 -11.88 9.91
C THR A 36 3.76 -12.97 10.99
N ILE A 37 3.87 -12.62 12.27
CA ILE A 37 3.73 -13.55 13.38
C ILE A 37 2.30 -14.09 13.44
N LYS A 38 1.30 -13.22 13.38
CA LYS A 38 -0.12 -13.59 13.49
C LYS A 38 -0.59 -14.50 12.36
N THR A 39 -0.10 -14.30 11.16
CA THR A 39 -0.40 -15.15 10.00
C THR A 39 0.54 -16.36 9.88
N LYS A 40 1.44 -16.57 10.86
CA LYS A 40 2.44 -17.66 10.84
C LYS A 40 3.27 -17.67 9.55
N ALA A 41 3.71 -16.51 9.13
CA ALA A 41 4.49 -16.30 7.90
C ALA A 41 3.83 -16.89 6.64
N LEU A 42 2.50 -16.80 6.54
CA LEU A 42 1.70 -17.40 5.45
C LEU A 42 2.21 -16.98 4.07
N CYS A 43 2.55 -15.71 3.88
CA CYS A 43 3.05 -15.18 2.62
C CYS A 43 4.35 -15.86 2.17
N TRP A 44 5.28 -16.08 3.10
CA TRP A 44 6.55 -16.74 2.83
C TRP A 44 6.39 -18.21 2.52
N ARG A 45 5.57 -18.89 3.30
CA ARG A 45 5.31 -20.34 3.12
C ARG A 45 4.63 -20.66 1.80
N ASN A 46 3.74 -19.79 1.35
CA ASN A 46 2.98 -19.99 0.12
C ASN A 46 3.53 -19.21 -1.08
N LEU A 47 4.68 -18.56 -0.94
CA LEU A 47 5.29 -17.78 -2.01
C LEU A 47 5.51 -18.60 -3.32
N PRO A 48 6.05 -19.83 -3.27
CA PRO A 48 6.22 -20.63 -4.48
C PRO A 48 4.90 -20.97 -5.17
N TYR A 49 3.87 -21.27 -4.37
CA TYR A 49 2.53 -21.53 -4.88
C TYR A 49 1.93 -20.27 -5.53
N ALA A 50 2.06 -19.11 -4.88
CA ALA A 50 1.56 -17.85 -5.41
C ALA A 50 2.21 -17.49 -6.75
N ILE A 51 3.55 -17.62 -6.86
CA ILE A 51 4.28 -17.38 -8.11
C ILE A 51 3.79 -18.33 -9.21
N LYS A 52 3.71 -19.63 -8.92
CA LYS A 52 3.21 -20.61 -9.88
C LYS A 52 1.78 -20.31 -10.32
N SER A 53 0.91 -19.95 -9.40
CA SER A 53 -0.49 -19.61 -9.68
C SER A 53 -0.61 -18.41 -10.61
N VAL A 54 0.15 -17.35 -10.36
CA VAL A 54 0.09 -16.11 -11.17
C VAL A 54 0.69 -16.28 -12.55
N LEU A 55 1.74 -17.10 -12.69
CA LEU A 55 2.38 -17.39 -13.99
C LEU A 55 1.66 -18.49 -14.80
N SER A 56 0.64 -19.10 -14.24
CA SER A 56 -0.12 -20.16 -14.92
C SER A 56 -0.92 -19.61 -16.11
N LYS A 57 -1.17 -20.46 -17.11
CA LYS A 57 -2.04 -20.10 -18.24
C LYS A 57 -3.46 -19.74 -17.79
N GLU A 58 -3.91 -20.34 -16.71
CA GLU A 58 -5.22 -20.09 -16.10
C GLU A 58 -5.36 -18.71 -15.48
N ALA A 59 -4.26 -18.12 -15.02
CA ALA A 59 -4.26 -16.77 -14.46
C ALA A 59 -4.56 -15.68 -15.51
N ARG A 60 -4.40 -15.99 -16.78
CA ARG A 60 -4.71 -15.07 -17.88
C ARG A 60 -6.20 -15.07 -18.25
N GLN A 61 -6.95 -16.05 -17.76
CA GLN A 61 -8.38 -16.15 -18.01
C GLN A 61 -9.16 -15.48 -16.87
N LYS A 62 -10.21 -14.73 -17.24
CA LYS A 62 -11.15 -14.21 -16.25
C LYS A 62 -11.94 -15.38 -15.67
N LYS A 63 -11.69 -15.69 -14.39
CA LYS A 63 -12.43 -16.72 -13.64
C LYS A 63 -13.01 -16.08 -12.38
N GLY A 64 -14.30 -16.27 -12.13
CA GLY A 64 -15.00 -15.76 -10.95
C GLY A 64 -15.63 -14.37 -11.16
N ASP A 65 -16.04 -13.76 -10.07
CA ASP A 65 -16.87 -12.54 -10.04
C ASP A 65 -16.06 -11.24 -10.18
N GLY A 66 -14.77 -11.31 -10.51
CA GLY A 66 -13.92 -10.12 -10.70
C GLY A 66 -14.05 -9.54 -12.10
N ASP A 67 -13.74 -8.25 -12.26
CA ASP A 67 -13.82 -7.54 -13.55
C ASP A 67 -12.64 -7.86 -14.46
N VAL A 68 -11.49 -8.24 -13.90
CA VAL A 68 -10.24 -8.52 -14.64
C VAL A 68 -9.63 -9.86 -14.24
N SER A 69 -8.76 -10.39 -15.11
CA SER A 69 -8.03 -11.63 -14.82
C SER A 69 -6.97 -11.41 -13.73
N PRO A 70 -6.56 -12.46 -12.97
CA PRO A 70 -5.51 -12.34 -11.96
C PRO A 70 -4.19 -11.80 -12.52
N PHE A 71 -3.82 -12.19 -13.73
CA PHE A 71 -2.62 -11.70 -14.40
C PHE A 71 -2.73 -10.22 -14.77
N SER A 72 -3.90 -9.79 -15.26
CA SER A 72 -4.16 -8.38 -15.58
C SER A 72 -4.13 -7.52 -14.31
N ALA A 73 -4.71 -8.00 -13.21
CA ALA A 73 -4.65 -7.30 -11.93
C ALA A 73 -3.20 -7.13 -11.42
N LEU A 74 -2.36 -8.18 -11.56
CA LEU A 74 -0.94 -8.10 -11.19
C LEU A 74 -0.19 -7.08 -12.05
N THR A 75 -0.35 -7.13 -13.38
CA THR A 75 0.36 -6.22 -14.29
C THR A 75 -0.06 -4.77 -14.06
N THR A 76 -1.32 -4.51 -13.80
CA THR A 76 -1.82 -3.18 -13.44
C THR A 76 -1.23 -2.69 -12.11
N ALA A 77 -1.19 -3.56 -11.10
CA ALA A 77 -0.60 -3.23 -9.80
C ALA A 77 0.91 -2.94 -9.92
N LEU A 78 1.65 -3.72 -10.72
CA LEU A 78 3.07 -3.48 -10.97
C LEU A 78 3.28 -2.15 -11.71
N ALA A 79 2.50 -1.86 -12.74
CA ALA A 79 2.59 -0.61 -13.49
C ALA A 79 2.31 0.61 -12.61
N ALA A 80 1.34 0.51 -11.68
CA ALA A 80 1.05 1.58 -10.73
C ALA A 80 2.09 1.72 -9.61
N THR A 81 2.83 0.66 -9.28
CA THR A 81 3.82 0.67 -8.19
C THR A 81 5.19 1.16 -8.66
N ILE A 82 5.56 0.90 -9.92
CA ILE A 82 6.85 1.30 -10.46
C ILE A 82 6.81 2.80 -10.80
N GLY A 83 7.44 3.61 -9.97
CA GLY A 83 7.52 5.06 -10.13
C GLY A 83 8.94 5.58 -9.89
N THR A 84 9.10 6.89 -9.92
CA THR A 84 10.37 7.58 -9.69
C THR A 84 11.01 7.24 -8.35
N GLY A 85 10.21 6.97 -7.31
CA GLY A 85 10.68 6.54 -5.99
C GLY A 85 11.48 5.25 -6.01
N ASN A 86 11.15 4.31 -6.90
CA ASN A 86 11.87 3.03 -7.02
C ASN A 86 13.25 3.18 -7.71
N ILE A 87 13.49 4.27 -8.41
CA ILE A 87 14.75 4.53 -9.12
C ILE A 87 15.52 5.62 -8.38
N VAL A 88 14.99 6.84 -8.36
CA VAL A 88 15.64 8.00 -7.74
C VAL A 88 15.68 7.88 -6.22
N GLY A 89 14.59 7.46 -5.60
CA GLY A 89 14.51 7.29 -4.13
C GLY A 89 15.49 6.24 -3.61
N VAL A 90 15.66 5.11 -4.32
CA VAL A 90 16.65 4.10 -3.96
C VAL A 90 18.06 4.64 -4.13
N ALA A 91 18.36 5.32 -5.24
CA ALA A 91 19.67 5.94 -5.46
C ALA A 91 20.00 6.97 -4.38
N THR A 92 19.05 7.85 -4.03
CA THR A 92 19.21 8.84 -2.97
C THR A 92 19.45 8.19 -1.61
N ALA A 93 18.70 7.13 -1.28
CA ALA A 93 18.89 6.38 -0.04
C ALA A 93 20.29 5.75 0.04
N MET A 94 20.80 5.23 -1.08
CA MET A 94 22.17 4.68 -1.14
C MET A 94 23.25 5.76 -0.99
N VAL A 95 23.05 6.93 -1.60
CA VAL A 95 23.99 8.04 -1.47
C VAL A 95 24.03 8.55 -0.03
N SER A 96 22.87 8.67 0.63
CA SER A 96 22.78 9.21 1.99
C SER A 96 23.14 8.19 3.07
N GLY A 97 22.74 6.93 2.90
CA GLY A 97 22.86 5.86 3.91
C GLY A 97 23.93 4.81 3.61
N GLY A 98 24.63 4.93 2.48
CA GLY A 98 25.60 3.95 2.03
C GLY A 98 25.01 2.61 1.63
N PRO A 99 25.84 1.59 1.37
CA PRO A 99 25.39 0.24 0.96
C PRO A 99 24.47 -0.45 1.98
N GLY A 100 24.58 -0.08 3.26
CA GLY A 100 23.74 -0.58 4.33
C GLY A 100 22.26 -0.24 4.15
N ALA A 101 21.95 0.84 3.46
CA ALA A 101 20.57 1.23 3.17
C ALA A 101 19.81 0.13 2.40
N LEU A 102 20.45 -0.56 1.45
CA LEU A 102 19.84 -1.67 0.71
C LEU A 102 19.43 -2.82 1.64
N VAL A 103 20.26 -3.17 2.62
CA VAL A 103 19.94 -4.24 3.57
C VAL A 103 18.69 -3.89 4.38
N TRP A 104 18.62 -2.65 4.86
CA TRP A 104 17.44 -2.16 5.59
C TRP A 104 16.19 -2.10 4.72
N MET A 105 16.32 -1.70 3.45
CA MET A 105 15.22 -1.72 2.50
C MET A 105 14.70 -3.14 2.26
N TRP A 106 15.57 -4.14 2.11
CA TRP A 106 15.17 -5.54 1.95
C TRP A 106 14.48 -6.07 3.21
N LEU A 107 15.02 -5.79 4.40
CA LEU A 107 14.38 -6.18 5.66
C LEU A 107 13.00 -5.55 5.82
N SER A 108 12.87 -4.27 5.53
CA SER A 108 11.57 -3.57 5.56
C SER A 108 10.58 -4.16 4.57
N ALA A 109 11.03 -4.43 3.33
CA ALA A 109 10.20 -5.06 2.30
C ALA A 109 9.74 -6.47 2.71
N ALA A 110 10.60 -7.24 3.38
CA ALA A 110 10.28 -8.57 3.85
C ALA A 110 9.07 -8.58 4.81
N PHE A 111 8.97 -7.62 5.71
CA PHE A 111 7.81 -7.46 6.59
C PHE A 111 6.64 -6.75 5.88
N GLY A 112 6.94 -5.84 4.96
CA GLY A 112 5.96 -5.12 4.14
C GLY A 112 5.09 -6.03 3.27
N ILE A 113 5.63 -7.15 2.77
CA ILE A 113 4.89 -8.15 2.00
C ILE A 113 3.63 -8.62 2.75
N THR A 114 3.75 -8.93 4.04
CA THR A 114 2.61 -9.43 4.83
C THR A 114 1.57 -8.34 5.08
N SER A 115 2.01 -7.09 5.27
CA SER A 115 1.09 -5.95 5.40
C SER A 115 0.30 -5.75 4.11
N LYS A 116 0.96 -5.79 2.96
CA LYS A 116 0.30 -5.65 1.66
C LYS A 116 -0.64 -6.81 1.34
N PHE A 117 -0.24 -8.02 1.67
CA PHE A 117 -1.12 -9.21 1.57
C PHE A 117 -2.40 -9.03 2.40
N SER A 118 -2.26 -8.57 3.64
CA SER A 118 -3.39 -8.35 4.53
C SER A 118 -4.32 -7.25 4.01
N GLU A 119 -3.77 -6.17 3.47
CA GLU A 119 -4.53 -5.10 2.82
C GLU A 119 -5.35 -5.62 1.64
N CYS A 120 -4.71 -6.37 0.73
CA CYS A 120 -5.39 -6.96 -0.43
C CYS A 120 -6.50 -7.95 -0.02
N MET A 121 -6.23 -8.78 0.98
CA MET A 121 -7.25 -9.72 1.52
C MET A 121 -8.44 -8.99 2.11
N LEU A 122 -8.22 -7.91 2.84
CA LEU A 122 -9.29 -7.10 3.40
C LEU A 122 -10.06 -6.35 2.32
N ALA A 123 -9.36 -5.84 1.30
CA ALA A 123 -10.00 -5.18 0.17
C ALA A 123 -10.96 -6.11 -0.59
N ILE A 124 -10.56 -7.38 -0.79
CA ILE A 124 -11.42 -8.39 -1.41
C ILE A 124 -12.60 -8.76 -0.49
N LYS A 125 -12.34 -8.95 0.81
CA LYS A 125 -13.37 -9.34 1.78
C LYS A 125 -14.47 -8.30 1.93
N TYR A 126 -14.14 -7.02 1.87
CA TYR A 126 -15.07 -5.90 2.09
C TYR A 126 -15.47 -5.16 0.82
N ARG A 127 -15.14 -5.71 -0.36
CA ARG A 127 -15.59 -5.15 -1.64
C ARG A 127 -17.11 -5.09 -1.74
N GLU A 128 -17.59 -4.15 -2.54
CA GLU A 128 -19.00 -3.95 -2.87
C GLU A 128 -19.17 -4.04 -4.39
N VAL A 129 -20.37 -4.39 -4.82
CA VAL A 129 -20.79 -4.24 -6.21
C VAL A 129 -21.51 -2.90 -6.29
N ASN A 130 -21.05 -2.03 -7.19
CA ASN A 130 -21.69 -0.74 -7.40
C ASN A 130 -23.00 -0.89 -8.23
N ASP A 131 -23.75 0.19 -8.37
CA ASP A 131 -25.01 0.19 -9.10
C ASP A 131 -24.86 -0.17 -10.60
N LYS A 132 -23.65 -0.15 -11.12
CA LYS A 132 -23.30 -0.55 -12.49
C LYS A 132 -22.87 -2.01 -12.60
N GLY A 133 -22.87 -2.77 -11.51
CA GLY A 133 -22.43 -4.15 -11.47
C GLY A 133 -20.89 -4.33 -11.41
N GLU A 134 -20.13 -3.24 -11.24
CA GLU A 134 -18.66 -3.30 -11.15
C GLU A 134 -18.19 -3.50 -9.71
N MET A 135 -17.07 -4.19 -9.52
CA MET A 135 -16.48 -4.42 -8.21
C MET A 135 -15.74 -3.19 -7.70
N SER A 136 -16.18 -2.68 -6.55
CA SER A 136 -15.54 -1.57 -5.85
C SER A 136 -14.96 -2.04 -4.53
N GLY A 137 -13.68 -1.77 -4.28
CA GLY A 137 -12.98 -2.20 -3.08
C GLY A 137 -11.82 -1.27 -2.74
N GLY A 138 -11.14 -1.60 -1.64
CA GLY A 138 -9.97 -0.86 -1.20
C GLY A 138 -10.03 -0.45 0.27
N PRO A 139 -9.01 0.29 0.77
CA PRO A 139 -8.92 0.67 2.18
C PRO A 139 -10.13 1.47 2.69
N MET A 140 -10.71 2.36 1.87
CA MET A 140 -11.88 3.16 2.25
C MET A 140 -13.11 2.29 2.55
N TYR A 141 -13.37 1.26 1.73
CA TYR A 141 -14.46 0.30 1.94
C TYR A 141 -14.18 -0.60 3.15
N THR A 142 -12.93 -1.03 3.29
CA THR A 142 -12.49 -1.81 4.45
C THR A 142 -12.71 -1.05 5.75
N MET A 143 -12.28 0.22 5.82
CA MET A 143 -12.47 1.06 7.01
C MET A 143 -13.95 1.24 7.32
N LYS A 144 -14.76 1.57 6.32
CA LYS A 144 -16.21 1.79 6.49
C LYS A 144 -16.92 0.56 7.05
N LYS A 145 -16.51 -0.65 6.66
CA LYS A 145 -17.19 -1.91 7.03
C LYS A 145 -16.56 -2.64 8.22
N ALA A 146 -15.23 -2.58 8.38
CA ALA A 146 -14.52 -3.37 9.39
C ALA A 146 -14.60 -2.74 10.79
N PHE A 147 -14.78 -1.43 10.89
CA PHE A 147 -14.89 -0.77 12.20
C PHE A 147 -16.21 -1.11 12.90
N ARG A 148 -16.12 -1.44 14.19
CA ARG A 148 -17.28 -1.73 15.03
C ARG A 148 -18.27 -0.54 15.09
N HIS A 149 -17.73 0.68 15.18
CA HIS A 149 -18.51 1.90 15.18
C HIS A 149 -18.65 2.43 13.75
N LYS A 150 -19.85 2.32 13.16
CA LYS A 150 -20.12 2.72 11.77
C LYS A 150 -19.75 4.18 11.46
N LYS A 151 -19.99 5.11 12.41
CA LYS A 151 -19.64 6.52 12.24
C LYS A 151 -18.12 6.72 12.14
N THR A 152 -17.34 6.09 13.02
CA THR A 152 -15.86 6.16 12.99
C THR A 152 -15.32 5.56 11.69
N GLY A 153 -15.83 4.39 11.28
CA GLY A 153 -15.44 3.77 10.02
C GLY A 153 -15.73 4.63 8.79
N ALA A 154 -16.90 5.27 8.77
CA ALA A 154 -17.27 6.19 7.68
C ALA A 154 -16.36 7.42 7.62
N ILE A 155 -16.05 8.04 8.75
CA ILE A 155 -15.12 9.18 8.84
C ILE A 155 -13.72 8.79 8.37
N MET A 156 -13.18 7.66 8.85
CA MET A 156 -11.86 7.17 8.46
C MET A 156 -11.80 6.83 6.97
N GLY A 157 -12.84 6.19 6.43
CA GLY A 157 -12.92 5.89 5.00
C GLY A 157 -12.99 7.15 4.14
N TRP A 158 -13.73 8.17 4.57
CA TRP A 158 -13.80 9.45 3.89
C TRP A 158 -12.47 10.20 3.93
N LEU A 159 -11.82 10.27 5.10
CA LEU A 159 -10.50 10.88 5.23
C LEU A 159 -9.46 10.18 4.34
N PHE A 160 -9.47 8.85 4.32
CA PHE A 160 -8.59 8.11 3.41
C PHE A 160 -8.82 8.47 1.94
N ALA A 161 -10.09 8.53 1.51
CA ALA A 161 -10.43 8.90 0.13
C ALA A 161 -9.98 10.33 -0.20
N LEU A 162 -10.19 11.28 0.73
CA LEU A 162 -9.75 12.66 0.57
C LEU A 162 -8.23 12.76 0.39
N PHE A 163 -7.46 12.12 1.29
CA PHE A 163 -6.00 12.12 1.20
C PHE A 163 -5.49 11.39 -0.05
N ALA A 164 -6.15 10.32 -0.47
CA ALA A 164 -5.80 9.62 -1.71
C ALA A 164 -6.00 10.51 -2.95
N VAL A 165 -7.07 11.30 -2.98
CA VAL A 165 -7.31 12.27 -4.06
C VAL A 165 -6.23 13.34 -4.06
N ILE A 166 -5.91 13.93 -2.90
CA ILE A 166 -4.85 14.95 -2.80
C ILE A 166 -3.50 14.37 -3.24
N ALA A 167 -3.16 13.15 -2.78
CA ALA A 167 -1.91 12.48 -3.14
C ALA A 167 -1.82 12.19 -4.64
N SER A 168 -2.95 11.87 -5.31
CA SER A 168 -2.96 11.56 -6.74
C SER A 168 -2.53 12.75 -7.61
N PHE A 169 -2.73 13.98 -7.15
CA PHE A 169 -2.23 15.19 -7.85
C PHE A 169 -0.71 15.37 -7.74
N GLY A 170 -0.07 14.77 -6.72
CA GLY A 170 1.39 14.89 -6.50
C GLY A 170 2.19 13.73 -7.09
N ILE A 171 1.54 12.63 -7.45
CA ILE A 171 2.22 11.44 -7.96
C ILE A 171 2.40 11.52 -9.49
N GLY A 172 1.64 12.38 -10.19
CA GLY A 172 1.78 12.81 -11.60
C GLY A 172 1.92 11.72 -12.63
#